data_1e551063f8bfa5e2d789327fe33440bc
#
_entry.id   1e551063f8bfa5e2d789327fe33440bc
#
_cell.length_a   1.000
_cell.length_b   1.000
_cell.length_c   1.000
_cell.angle_alpha   90.00
_cell.angle_beta   90.00
_cell.angle_gamma   90.00
#
_symmetry.space_group_name_H-M   'P 1'
#
loop_
_entity.id
_entity.type
_entity.pdbx_description
1 polymer ?
#
loop_
_entity_poly.entity_id
_entity_poly.type
_entity_poly.pdbx_seq_one_letter_code
_entity_poly.pdbx_strand_id
1 'polypeptide(L)'
;MRSVATGRILISGGVTLVGIVIVSHSQKLAEGVKELAEMMANDVHIEAAGGLDEGLLGTSFERVKVAIEDVCGTDGAVVLMDMGSAIMTAELAVEECRDEAVRLVDCPIAEGAVLAAVAAASGASLDEVVSKAESARHMEKVAKA
;
A
#
# COMPACT_ATOMS: atom_id res chain seq x y z
N MET A 1 -11.09 -22.69 -2.00
CA MET A 1 -9.86 -21.98 -1.89
C MET A 1 -9.50 -21.26 -3.16
N ARG A 2 -9.18 -20.03 -3.05
CA ARG A 2 -8.98 -19.22 -4.22
C ARG A 2 -7.65 -18.47 -4.21
N SER A 3 -6.69 -19.01 -3.52
CA SER A 3 -5.44 -18.32 -3.26
C SER A 3 -4.76 -17.77 -4.51
N VAL A 4 -4.70 -18.56 -5.54
CA VAL A 4 -3.99 -18.16 -6.74
C VAL A 4 -4.79 -17.16 -7.55
N ALA A 5 -6.09 -17.38 -7.64
CA ALA A 5 -6.96 -16.57 -8.50
C ALA A 5 -7.12 -15.15 -7.99
N THR A 6 -6.74 -14.84 -6.76
CA THR A 6 -6.92 -13.53 -6.19
C THR A 6 -5.67 -12.68 -6.20
N GLY A 7 -4.63 -13.09 -6.91
CA GLY A 7 -3.41 -12.33 -6.97
C GLY A 7 -2.56 -12.36 -5.72
N ARG A 8 -2.90 -13.21 -4.77
CA ARG A 8 -2.11 -13.31 -3.55
C ARG A 8 -0.73 -13.86 -3.83
N ILE A 9 0.25 -13.35 -3.11
CA ILE A 9 1.62 -13.82 -3.18
C ILE A 9 1.83 -14.83 -2.08
N LEU A 10 2.23 -16.04 -2.46
CA LEU A 10 2.59 -17.07 -1.50
C LEU A 10 4.11 -17.11 -1.37
N ILE A 11 4.59 -16.95 -0.16
CA ILE A 11 6.02 -17.07 0.11
C ILE A 11 6.33 -18.48 0.57
N SER A 12 7.61 -18.73 0.83
CA SER A 12 8.08 -20.01 1.30
C SER A 12 7.24 -20.51 2.48
N GLY A 13 6.75 -21.75 2.40
CA GLY A 13 5.90 -22.30 3.43
C GLY A 13 4.42 -22.03 3.26
N GLY A 14 4.02 -21.40 2.15
CA GLY A 14 2.61 -21.14 1.88
C GLY A 14 2.00 -19.96 2.65
N VAL A 15 2.84 -19.14 3.27
CA VAL A 15 2.39 -17.98 4.04
C VAL A 15 2.17 -16.81 3.11
N THR A 16 1.07 -16.07 3.32
CA THR A 16 0.83 -14.83 2.59
C THR A 16 1.15 -13.65 3.51
N LEU A 17 1.38 -12.50 2.90
CA LEU A 17 1.74 -11.28 3.62
C LEU A 17 0.71 -10.19 3.32
N VAL A 18 0.60 -9.22 4.22
CA VAL A 18 -0.22 -8.04 3.98
C VAL A 18 0.32 -7.29 2.76
N GLY A 19 -0.57 -6.94 1.83
CA GLY A 19 -0.19 -6.21 0.62
C GLY A 19 -0.26 -4.70 0.83
N ILE A 20 0.37 -3.96 -0.08
CA ILE A 20 0.45 -2.50 0.02
C ILE A 20 0.09 -1.86 -1.31
N VAL A 21 -0.78 -0.85 -1.27
CA VAL A 21 -1.11 -0.03 -2.44
C VAL A 21 -0.64 1.40 -2.17
N ILE A 22 0.09 1.96 -3.13
CA ILE A 22 0.59 3.33 -3.05
C ILE A 22 -0.22 4.17 -4.03
N VAL A 23 -0.98 5.13 -3.53
CA VAL A 23 -1.83 5.99 -4.35
C VAL A 23 -1.25 7.40 -4.40
N SER A 24 -1.05 7.92 -5.61
CA SER A 24 -0.46 9.24 -5.78
C SER A 24 -1.05 9.91 -7.03
N HIS A 25 -1.00 11.23 -7.06
CA HIS A 25 -1.31 12.00 -8.26
C HIS A 25 -0.27 11.78 -9.36
N SER A 26 0.90 11.29 -8.98
CA SER A 26 2.03 11.12 -9.91
C SER A 26 2.38 9.64 -10.02
N GLN A 27 2.39 9.13 -11.24
CA GLN A 27 2.83 7.76 -11.49
C GLN A 27 4.28 7.57 -11.06
N LYS A 28 5.12 8.55 -11.36
CA LYS A 28 6.54 8.47 -11.00
C LYS A 28 6.72 8.43 -9.49
N LEU A 29 5.96 9.25 -8.76
CA LEU A 29 6.05 9.24 -7.30
C LEU A 29 5.60 7.89 -6.73
N ALA A 30 4.47 7.38 -7.19
CA ALA A 30 3.96 6.11 -6.70
C ALA A 30 4.95 4.98 -6.96
N GLU A 31 5.53 4.95 -8.15
CA GLU A 31 6.50 3.92 -8.51
C GLU A 31 7.80 4.07 -7.74
N GLY A 32 8.22 5.31 -7.49
CA GLY A 32 9.41 5.57 -6.69
C GLY A 32 9.23 5.13 -5.24
N VAL A 33 8.07 5.38 -4.66
CA VAL A 33 7.78 4.92 -3.31
C VAL A 33 7.75 3.39 -3.26
N LYS A 34 7.13 2.76 -4.25
CA LYS A 34 7.14 1.30 -4.35
C LYS A 34 8.57 0.77 -4.41
N GLU A 35 9.40 1.36 -5.26
CA GLU A 35 10.78 0.96 -5.40
C GLU A 35 11.55 1.08 -4.08
N LEU A 36 11.33 2.18 -3.37
CA LEU A 36 11.98 2.41 -2.09
C LEU A 36 11.56 1.36 -1.06
N ALA A 37 10.27 1.06 -0.99
CA ALA A 37 9.76 0.08 -0.05
C ALA A 37 10.25 -1.34 -0.39
N GLU A 38 10.30 -1.68 -1.67
CA GLU A 38 10.77 -2.99 -2.12
C GLU A 38 12.24 -3.22 -1.79
N MET A 39 13.02 -2.15 -1.70
CA MET A 39 14.42 -2.27 -1.29
C MET A 39 14.53 -2.88 0.10
N MET A 40 13.55 -2.63 0.95
CA MET A 40 13.56 -3.11 2.33
C MET A 40 12.79 -4.42 2.49
N ALA A 41 11.93 -4.78 1.55
CA ALA A 41 11.03 -5.92 1.72
C ALA A 41 10.55 -6.42 0.36
N ASN A 42 11.39 -7.21 -0.30
CA ASN A 42 11.08 -7.65 -1.66
C ASN A 42 10.07 -8.79 -1.76
N ASP A 43 9.67 -9.38 -0.64
CA ASP A 43 8.66 -10.44 -0.63
C ASP A 43 7.23 -9.91 -0.50
N VAL A 44 7.07 -8.62 -0.25
CA VAL A 44 5.75 -8.00 -0.06
C VAL A 44 5.21 -7.58 -1.42
N HIS A 45 3.92 -7.87 -1.64
CA HIS A 45 3.27 -7.44 -2.88
C HIS A 45 2.88 -5.98 -2.76
N ILE A 46 3.52 -5.12 -3.52
CA ILE A 46 3.27 -3.68 -3.51
C ILE A 46 2.84 -3.25 -4.91
N GLU A 47 1.71 -2.57 -5.01
CA GLU A 47 1.23 -2.01 -6.27
C GLU A 47 1.22 -0.49 -6.21
N ALA A 48 1.69 0.13 -7.28
CA ALA A 48 1.69 1.58 -7.41
C ALA A 48 0.50 1.99 -8.28
N ALA A 49 -0.36 2.84 -7.74
CA ALA A 49 -1.54 3.35 -8.44
C ALA A 49 -1.41 4.86 -8.53
N GLY A 50 -0.61 5.32 -9.47
CA GLY A 50 -0.32 6.75 -9.59
C GLY A 50 -0.64 7.31 -10.96
N GLY A 51 -1.10 8.57 -10.96
CA GLY A 51 -1.31 9.31 -12.18
C GLY A 51 -2.44 8.81 -13.04
N LEU A 52 -2.54 9.43 -14.20
CA LEU A 52 -3.51 9.09 -15.24
C LEU A 52 -2.76 8.50 -16.44
N ASP A 53 -3.50 8.21 -17.51
CA ASP A 53 -2.90 7.70 -18.72
C ASP A 53 -1.88 8.70 -19.30
N GLU A 54 -0.87 8.18 -19.96
CA GLU A 54 0.16 8.97 -20.66
C GLU A 54 0.97 9.87 -19.73
N GLY A 55 1.08 9.46 -18.47
CA GLY A 55 1.92 10.18 -17.52
C GLY A 55 1.32 11.46 -16.97
N LEU A 56 0.05 11.71 -17.25
CA LEU A 56 -0.61 12.91 -16.74
C LEU A 56 -0.82 12.81 -15.23
N LEU A 57 -0.77 13.95 -14.56
CA LEU A 57 -1.00 14.02 -13.13
C LEU A 57 -2.49 13.93 -12.82
N GLY A 58 -2.83 13.23 -11.76
CA GLY A 58 -4.20 13.06 -11.31
C GLY A 58 -4.38 11.70 -10.67
N THR A 59 -5.60 11.42 -10.20
CA THR A 59 -5.90 10.15 -9.56
C THR A 59 -6.97 9.40 -10.36
N SER A 60 -6.77 8.10 -10.52
CA SER A 60 -7.67 7.24 -11.29
C SER A 60 -8.30 6.22 -10.36
N PHE A 61 -9.63 6.27 -10.25
CA PHE A 61 -10.38 5.29 -9.47
C PHE A 61 -10.10 3.86 -9.96
N GLU A 62 -10.08 3.68 -11.29
CA GLU A 62 -9.86 2.35 -11.86
C GLU A 62 -8.49 1.80 -11.50
N ARG A 63 -7.45 2.62 -11.59
CA ARG A 63 -6.10 2.18 -11.24
C ARG A 63 -6.01 1.78 -9.78
N VAL A 64 -6.64 2.56 -8.91
CA VAL A 64 -6.61 2.26 -7.47
C VAL A 64 -7.39 0.98 -7.19
N LYS A 65 -8.56 0.83 -7.80
CA LYS A 65 -9.38 -0.36 -7.60
C LYS A 65 -8.66 -1.62 -8.05
N VAL A 66 -8.05 -1.58 -9.24
CA VAL A 66 -7.32 -2.73 -9.77
C VAL A 66 -6.13 -3.07 -8.86
N ALA A 67 -5.41 -2.05 -8.39
CA ALA A 67 -4.27 -2.28 -7.51
C ALA A 67 -4.70 -2.95 -6.21
N ILE A 68 -5.82 -2.51 -5.64
CA ILE A 68 -6.35 -3.13 -4.41
C ILE A 68 -6.71 -4.58 -4.67
N GLU A 69 -7.38 -4.86 -5.77
CA GLU A 69 -7.77 -6.22 -6.12
C GLU A 69 -6.56 -7.12 -6.31
N ASP A 70 -5.49 -6.56 -6.88
CA ASP A 70 -4.28 -7.33 -7.14
C ASP A 70 -3.55 -7.74 -5.86
N VAL A 71 -3.57 -6.89 -4.83
CA VAL A 71 -2.82 -7.18 -3.60
C VAL A 71 -3.66 -7.79 -2.49
N CYS A 72 -4.98 -7.68 -2.60
CA CYS A 72 -5.86 -8.09 -1.51
C CYS A 72 -5.96 -9.61 -1.46
N GLY A 73 -5.68 -10.16 -0.30
CA GLY A 73 -5.80 -11.60 -0.06
C GLY A 73 -6.29 -11.82 1.36
N THR A 74 -6.07 -13.01 1.90
CA THR A 74 -6.57 -13.33 3.23
C THR A 74 -5.89 -12.51 4.32
N ASP A 75 -4.66 -12.05 4.08
CA ASP A 75 -3.95 -11.25 5.07
C ASP A 75 -4.26 -9.75 4.96
N GLY A 76 -5.01 -9.37 3.93
CA GLY A 76 -5.45 -8.00 3.78
C GLY A 76 -4.44 -7.09 3.09
N ALA A 77 -4.77 -5.82 3.05
CA ALA A 77 -3.94 -4.82 2.37
C ALA A 77 -4.08 -3.47 3.05
N VAL A 78 -3.03 -2.67 2.96
CA VAL A 78 -3.06 -1.28 3.39
C VAL A 78 -2.92 -0.37 2.18
N VAL A 79 -3.61 0.76 2.22
CA VAL A 79 -3.61 1.74 1.13
C VAL A 79 -3.06 3.04 1.67
N LEU A 80 -1.97 3.51 1.08
CA LEU A 80 -1.31 4.75 1.45
C LEU A 80 -1.53 5.77 0.33
N MET A 81 -1.72 7.04 0.70
CA MET A 81 -2.11 8.08 -0.24
C MET A 81 -1.24 9.31 -0.06
N ASP A 82 -1.04 10.09 -1.13
CA ASP A 82 -0.28 11.31 -0.98
C ASP A 82 -1.14 12.46 -0.42
N MET A 83 -2.15 12.93 -1.13
CA MET A 83 -2.92 14.07 -0.62
C MET A 83 -4.18 14.30 -1.45
N GLY A 84 -5.07 15.15 -0.93
CA GLY A 84 -6.19 15.69 -1.66
C GLY A 84 -7.07 14.62 -2.31
N SER A 85 -7.25 14.72 -3.62
CA SER A 85 -8.15 13.81 -4.33
C SER A 85 -7.72 12.35 -4.27
N ALA A 86 -6.44 12.07 -4.01
CA ALA A 86 -5.99 10.71 -3.85
C ALA A 86 -6.64 10.05 -2.65
N ILE A 87 -6.87 10.83 -1.58
CA ILE A 87 -7.55 10.31 -0.39
C ILE A 87 -9.00 9.96 -0.74
N MET A 88 -9.69 10.87 -1.41
CA MET A 88 -11.10 10.64 -1.77
C MET A 88 -11.24 9.47 -2.71
N THR A 89 -10.36 9.36 -3.69
CA THR A 89 -10.39 8.27 -4.65
C THR A 89 -10.13 6.93 -3.96
N ALA A 90 -9.16 6.91 -3.05
CA ALA A 90 -8.85 5.70 -2.30
C ALA A 90 -10.01 5.29 -1.40
N GLU A 91 -10.66 6.26 -0.75
CA GLU A 91 -11.82 5.96 0.09
C GLU A 91 -12.93 5.31 -0.71
N LEU A 92 -13.22 5.84 -1.90
CA LEU A 92 -14.25 5.27 -2.75
C LEU A 92 -13.88 3.87 -3.22
N ALA A 93 -12.63 3.66 -3.58
CA ALA A 93 -12.19 2.37 -4.06
C ALA A 93 -12.26 1.30 -2.96
N VAL A 94 -11.86 1.65 -1.75
CA VAL A 94 -11.93 0.74 -0.62
C VAL A 94 -13.37 0.41 -0.29
N GLU A 95 -14.23 1.40 -0.31
CA GLU A 95 -15.66 1.20 -0.04
C GLU A 95 -16.28 0.26 -1.05
N GLU A 96 -15.91 0.42 -2.32
CA GLU A 96 -16.49 -0.40 -3.38
C GLU A 96 -16.02 -1.85 -3.34
N CYS A 97 -14.78 -2.08 -2.91
CA CYS A 97 -14.28 -3.46 -2.87
C CYS A 97 -14.92 -4.29 -1.76
N ARG A 98 -15.51 -3.65 -0.76
CA ARG A 98 -16.26 -4.31 0.31
C ARG A 98 -15.48 -5.38 1.05
N ASP A 99 -14.18 -5.27 1.05
CA ASP A 99 -13.33 -6.21 1.75
C ASP A 99 -12.86 -5.53 3.03
N GLU A 100 -13.27 -6.08 4.17
CA GLU A 100 -12.95 -5.50 5.47
C GLU A 100 -11.47 -5.58 5.80
N ALA A 101 -10.74 -6.39 5.04
CA ALA A 101 -9.30 -6.52 5.24
C ALA A 101 -8.50 -5.49 4.44
N VAL A 102 -9.16 -4.45 3.90
CA VAL A 102 -8.46 -3.36 3.21
C VAL A 102 -8.59 -2.10 4.05
N ARG A 103 -7.47 -1.51 4.42
CA ARG A 103 -7.44 -0.38 5.33
C ARG A 103 -6.68 0.80 4.75
N LEU A 104 -7.29 1.97 4.83
CA LEU A 104 -6.59 3.21 4.54
C LEU A 104 -5.69 3.56 5.71
N VAL A 105 -4.51 4.08 5.43
CA VAL A 105 -3.56 4.43 6.48
C VAL A 105 -3.15 5.89 6.34
N ASP A 106 -3.27 6.62 7.43
CA ASP A 106 -2.90 8.04 7.48
C ASP A 106 -1.44 8.15 7.90
N CYS A 107 -0.56 8.41 6.94
CA CYS A 107 0.87 8.49 7.20
C CYS A 107 1.57 9.24 6.07
N PRO A 108 2.80 9.73 6.32
CA PRO A 108 3.66 10.20 5.23
C PRO A 108 3.89 9.05 4.26
N ILE A 109 3.71 9.31 2.96
CA ILE A 109 3.59 8.22 1.99
C ILE A 109 4.88 7.40 1.84
N ALA A 110 6.03 8.05 1.81
CA ALA A 110 7.28 7.32 1.61
C ALA A 110 7.70 6.59 2.89
N GLU A 111 7.75 7.29 3.99
CA GLU A 111 8.14 6.69 5.27
C GLU A 111 7.17 5.62 5.71
N GLY A 112 5.87 5.89 5.53
CA GLY A 112 4.84 4.93 5.89
C GLY A 112 4.93 3.67 5.05
N ALA A 113 5.22 3.80 3.75
CA ALA A 113 5.35 2.65 2.87
C ALA A 113 6.52 1.75 3.30
N VAL A 114 7.65 2.36 3.65
CA VAL A 114 8.80 1.59 4.10
C VAL A 114 8.49 0.85 5.39
N LEU A 115 7.90 1.54 6.37
CA LEU A 115 7.56 0.89 7.64
C LEU A 115 6.52 -0.20 7.46
N ALA A 116 5.52 0.04 6.61
CA ALA A 116 4.51 -0.97 6.31
C ALA A 116 5.15 -2.20 5.66
N ALA A 117 6.06 -1.97 4.71
CA ALA A 117 6.71 -3.07 4.01
C ALA A 117 7.56 -3.91 4.95
N VAL A 118 8.32 -3.27 5.83
CA VAL A 118 9.15 -4.00 6.79
C VAL A 118 8.28 -4.83 7.73
N ALA A 119 7.19 -4.24 8.24
CA ALA A 119 6.27 -4.97 9.11
C ALA A 119 5.61 -6.14 8.38
N ALA A 120 5.13 -5.90 7.15
CA ALA A 120 4.49 -6.96 6.37
C ALA A 120 5.47 -8.09 6.08
N ALA A 121 6.71 -7.77 5.75
CA ALA A 121 7.72 -8.77 5.45
C ALA A 121 8.02 -9.66 6.65
N SER A 122 7.84 -9.15 7.87
CA SER A 122 8.05 -9.94 9.09
C SER A 122 6.86 -10.83 9.42
N GLY A 123 5.79 -10.76 8.63
CA GLY A 123 4.59 -11.54 8.89
C GLY A 123 3.62 -10.91 9.86
N ALA A 124 3.74 -9.59 10.10
CA ALA A 124 2.87 -8.89 11.03
C ALA A 124 1.41 -8.93 10.55
N SER A 125 0.49 -8.85 11.50
CA SER A 125 -0.93 -8.81 11.19
C SER A 125 -1.30 -7.49 10.52
N LEU A 126 -2.50 -7.45 9.94
CA LEU A 126 -2.98 -6.22 9.32
C LEU A 126 -2.98 -5.06 10.32
N ASP A 127 -3.49 -5.28 11.53
CA ASP A 127 -3.50 -4.23 12.56
C ASP A 127 -2.10 -3.74 12.89
N GLU A 128 -1.14 -4.65 12.95
CA GLU A 128 0.25 -4.28 13.23
C GLU A 128 0.88 -3.49 12.09
N VAL A 129 0.59 -3.88 10.85
CA VAL A 129 1.10 -3.15 9.69
C VAL A 129 0.52 -1.73 9.67
N VAL A 130 -0.78 -1.60 9.93
CA VAL A 130 -1.43 -0.29 10.00
C VAL A 130 -0.77 0.57 11.08
N SER A 131 -0.61 0.01 12.27
CA SER A 131 -0.01 0.75 13.39
C SER A 131 1.41 1.18 13.08
N LYS A 132 2.19 0.30 12.46
CA LYS A 132 3.57 0.60 12.15
C LYS A 132 3.66 1.71 11.10
N ALA A 133 2.83 1.64 10.05
CA ALA A 133 2.81 2.68 9.04
C ALA A 133 2.40 4.03 9.63
N GLU A 134 1.39 4.02 10.50
CA GLU A 134 0.93 5.26 11.15
C GLU A 134 1.99 5.88 12.03
N SER A 135 2.89 5.07 12.58
CA SER A 135 3.95 5.59 13.43
C SER A 135 4.91 6.51 12.67
N ALA A 136 4.90 6.45 11.34
CA ALA A 136 5.70 7.34 10.52
C ALA A 136 5.34 8.81 10.74
N ARG A 137 4.13 9.09 11.22
CA ARG A 137 3.68 10.45 11.51
C ARG A 137 4.50 11.13 12.60
N HIS A 138 5.17 10.34 13.41
CA HIS A 138 5.92 10.83 14.55
C HIS A 138 7.43 10.63 14.41
N MET A 139 7.89 10.22 13.21
CA MET A 139 9.32 10.03 12.97
C MET A 139 10.05 11.35 12.92
N GLU A 140 11.11 11.45 13.71
CA GLU A 140 12.02 12.59 13.62
C GLU A 140 13.22 12.16 12.80
N LYS A 141 13.50 12.91 11.73
CA LYS A 141 14.62 12.58 10.84
C LYS A 141 15.91 13.24 11.23
N VAL A 142 15.81 14.38 11.90
CA VAL A 142 16.98 15.17 12.26
C VAL A 142 17.02 15.28 13.77
N ALA A 143 18.15 14.90 14.36
CA ALA A 143 18.30 14.99 15.79
C ALA A 143 18.32 16.47 16.20
N LYS A 144 17.63 16.80 17.28
CA LYS A 144 17.62 18.16 17.80
C LYS A 144 18.82 18.36 18.70
N ALA A 145 19.45 19.55 18.54
CA ALA A 145 20.60 19.88 19.36
C ALA A 145 20.16 20.22 20.78
#